data_ce8b3eded10776fbf28371c6ad891b3e
#
_entry.id   ce8b3eded10776fbf28371c6ad891b3e
#
_cell.length_a   1.000
_cell.length_b   1.000
_cell.length_c   1.000
_cell.angle_alpha   90.00
_cell.angle_beta   90.00
_cell.angle_gamma   90.00
#
_symmetry.space_group_name_H-M   'P 1'
#
loop_
_entity.id
_entity.type
_entity.pdbx_description
1 polymer ?
#
loop_
_entity_poly.entity_id
_entity_poly.type
_entity_poly.pdbx_seq_one_letter_code
_entity_poly.pdbx_strand_id
1 'polypeptide(L)'
;MIALLARRLAGLLVTLLIVSLLIFTVMDLLPGDPASIMLGTSASPETLAALRHELGLDQTLILRYGRWLAGVVSGNLGQSYTYGVPVAGLIVERLAVTLPLALMAIVLSVAIALPLGVLAASRRGGVFAVIATLFSQISIAVPAFWVALLLIILFSTMLGLMPAGGFPGWGAGLLPALQALVMPAVALALPQAGVLTRVARSAVLETMHEDFARTAVAKGLSRSAVLWRHVVPNALIPILTMIGLQFTFLVAGAVLVENVFYLPGLGRLALQALSQRDVIVMQDVVLFFAGLVIVVNFIVDLSYLAIDPRMRKAA
;
A
#
# COMPACT_ATOMS: atom_id res chain seq x y z
N MET A 1 -2.46 28.83 -5.53
CA MET A 1 -1.58 27.65 -5.46
C MET A 1 -0.94 27.44 -4.07
N ILE A 2 -0.18 28.41 -3.51
CA ILE A 2 0.48 28.27 -2.20
C ILE A 2 -0.55 27.98 -1.09
N ALA A 3 -1.65 28.72 -1.03
CA ALA A 3 -2.72 28.53 -0.03
C ALA A 3 -3.39 27.14 -0.13
N LEU A 4 -3.59 26.63 -1.34
CA LEU A 4 -4.13 25.29 -1.57
C LEU A 4 -3.16 24.20 -1.09
N LEU A 5 -1.88 24.37 -1.42
CA LEU A 5 -0.83 23.45 -0.97
C LEU A 5 -0.70 23.45 0.54
N ALA A 6 -0.70 24.63 1.18
CA ALA A 6 -0.66 24.77 2.62
C ALA A 6 -1.88 24.13 3.30
N ARG A 7 -3.09 24.30 2.75
CA ARG A 7 -4.31 23.67 3.25
C ARG A 7 -4.24 22.14 3.16
N ARG A 8 -3.72 21.59 2.05
CA ARG A 8 -3.56 20.14 1.88
C ARG A 8 -2.51 19.57 2.80
N LEU A 9 -1.37 20.28 2.95
CA LEU A 9 -0.33 19.90 3.90
C LEU A 9 -0.83 19.93 5.36
N ALA A 10 -1.57 20.96 5.72
CA ALA A 10 -2.21 21.04 7.03
C ALA A 10 -3.19 19.87 7.25
N GLY A 11 -4.00 19.54 6.25
CA GLY A 11 -4.89 18.37 6.28
C GLY A 11 -4.12 17.06 6.49
N LEU A 12 -3.02 16.85 5.78
CA LEU A 12 -2.13 15.69 5.94
C LEU A 12 -1.61 15.60 7.38
N LEU A 13 -1.08 16.70 7.93
CA LEU A 13 -0.53 16.73 9.28
C LEU A 13 -1.61 16.44 10.34
N VAL A 14 -2.79 17.04 10.20
CA VAL A 14 -3.92 16.77 11.10
C VAL A 14 -4.35 15.31 11.04
N THR A 15 -4.44 14.74 9.83
CA THR A 15 -4.78 13.32 9.67
C THR A 15 -3.74 12.42 10.32
N LEU A 16 -2.44 12.70 10.12
CA LEU A 16 -1.35 11.96 10.77
C LEU A 16 -1.44 12.04 12.30
N LEU A 17 -1.73 13.23 12.86
CA LEU A 17 -1.91 13.40 14.30
C LEU A 17 -3.09 12.59 14.83
N ILE A 18 -4.24 12.65 14.17
CA ILE A 18 -5.42 11.88 14.57
C ILE A 18 -5.15 10.38 14.53
N VAL A 19 -4.53 9.91 13.44
CA VAL A 19 -4.18 8.49 13.26
C VAL A 19 -3.14 8.05 14.28
N SER A 20 -2.12 8.86 14.57
CA SER A 20 -1.12 8.54 15.59
C SER A 20 -1.73 8.43 16.99
N LEU A 21 -2.63 9.35 17.34
CA LEU A 21 -3.35 9.29 18.63
C LEU A 21 -4.23 8.03 18.73
N LEU A 22 -4.91 7.68 17.65
CA LEU A 22 -5.74 6.48 17.59
C LEU A 22 -4.90 5.21 17.73
N ILE A 23 -3.80 5.11 16.99
CA ILE A 23 -2.87 3.97 17.06
C ILE A 23 -2.34 3.84 18.47
N PHE A 24 -1.82 4.93 19.05
CA PHE A 24 -1.28 4.94 20.40
C PHE A 24 -2.31 4.45 21.41
N THR A 25 -3.54 4.99 21.34
CA THR A 25 -4.62 4.63 22.28
C THR A 25 -5.03 3.17 22.13
N VAL A 26 -5.17 2.68 20.90
CA VAL A 26 -5.53 1.26 20.64
C VAL A 26 -4.44 0.33 21.15
N MET A 27 -3.17 0.66 20.93
CA MET A 27 -2.04 -0.16 21.41
C MET A 27 -1.91 -0.16 22.92
N ASP A 28 -2.22 0.97 23.57
CA ASP A 28 -2.22 1.06 25.04
C ASP A 28 -3.36 0.28 25.70
N LEU A 29 -4.49 0.12 25.00
CA LEU A 29 -5.65 -0.65 25.44
C LEU A 29 -5.51 -2.16 25.22
N LEU A 30 -4.52 -2.60 24.43
CA LEU A 30 -4.31 -4.03 24.20
C LEU A 30 -3.94 -4.73 25.51
N PRO A 31 -4.56 -5.89 25.81
CA PRO A 31 -4.25 -6.63 27.01
C PRO A 31 -2.81 -7.18 26.96
N GLY A 32 -2.03 -6.85 27.98
CA GLY A 32 -0.65 -7.31 28.16
C GLY A 32 0.25 -6.18 28.61
N ASP A 33 0.99 -6.41 29.68
CA ASP A 33 1.98 -5.46 30.20
C ASP A 33 3.32 -5.74 29.53
N PRO A 34 3.91 -4.79 28.78
CA PRO A 34 5.21 -4.98 28.12
C PRO A 34 6.31 -5.45 29.08
N ALA A 35 6.35 -4.92 30.31
CA ALA A 35 7.35 -5.30 31.30
C ALA A 35 7.18 -6.77 31.72
N SER A 36 5.98 -7.25 31.89
CA SER A 36 5.71 -8.66 32.22
C SER A 36 6.04 -9.61 31.07
N ILE A 37 5.90 -9.16 29.83
CA ILE A 37 6.25 -9.94 28.64
C ILE A 37 7.77 -10.08 28.52
N MET A 38 8.51 -8.99 28.74
CA MET A 38 9.98 -8.97 28.67
C MET A 38 10.63 -9.83 29.75
N LEU A 39 10.11 -9.78 30.97
CA LEU A 39 10.67 -10.51 32.11
C LEU A 39 10.14 -11.95 32.25
N GLY A 40 9.03 -12.25 31.55
CA GLY A 40 8.38 -13.57 31.67
C GLY A 40 7.62 -13.76 32.98
N THR A 41 7.02 -14.96 33.12
CA THR A 41 6.12 -15.29 34.24
C THR A 41 6.82 -15.50 35.59
N SER A 42 8.16 -15.54 35.62
CA SER A 42 8.97 -15.80 36.81
C SER A 42 9.55 -14.53 37.45
N ALA A 43 9.18 -13.35 36.95
CA ALA A 43 9.69 -12.08 37.45
C ALA A 43 9.15 -11.75 38.86
N SER A 44 10.04 -11.22 39.73
CA SER A 44 9.59 -10.73 41.04
C SER A 44 8.78 -9.45 40.88
N PRO A 45 7.84 -9.15 41.79
CA PRO A 45 7.07 -7.90 41.75
C PRO A 45 7.98 -6.65 41.76
N GLU A 46 9.09 -6.68 42.44
CA GLU A 46 10.04 -5.57 42.50
C GLU A 46 10.73 -5.34 41.16
N THR A 47 11.17 -6.40 40.50
CA THR A 47 11.82 -6.33 39.16
C THR A 47 10.84 -5.81 38.12
N LEU A 48 9.57 -6.26 38.21
CA LEU A 48 8.51 -5.81 37.33
C LEU A 48 8.21 -4.31 37.51
N ALA A 49 8.14 -3.84 38.77
CA ALA A 49 7.90 -2.42 39.09
C ALA A 49 9.09 -1.56 38.60
N ALA A 50 10.31 -2.00 38.79
CA ALA A 50 11.53 -1.31 38.33
C ALA A 50 11.52 -1.16 36.79
N LEU A 51 11.20 -2.24 36.04
CA LEU A 51 11.16 -2.20 34.59
C LEU A 51 9.98 -1.34 34.08
N ARG A 52 8.82 -1.35 34.73
CA ARG A 52 7.70 -0.46 34.39
C ARG A 52 8.09 1.00 34.52
N HIS A 53 8.84 1.33 35.58
CA HIS A 53 9.33 2.69 35.81
C HIS A 53 10.36 3.07 34.73
N GLU A 54 11.32 2.19 34.43
CA GLU A 54 12.33 2.41 33.38
C GLU A 54 11.71 2.62 32.01
N LEU A 55 10.70 1.83 31.65
CA LEU A 55 9.93 1.97 30.41
C LEU A 55 8.94 3.15 30.44
N GLY A 56 8.75 3.79 31.62
CA GLY A 56 7.82 4.91 31.79
C GLY A 56 6.34 4.51 31.66
N LEU A 57 6.02 3.24 31.89
CA LEU A 57 4.65 2.71 31.81
C LEU A 57 3.74 3.19 32.96
N ASP A 58 4.35 3.67 34.04
CA ASP A 58 3.70 4.28 35.21
C ASP A 58 3.25 5.74 34.97
N GLN A 59 3.63 6.34 33.86
CA GLN A 59 3.30 7.72 33.55
C GLN A 59 1.92 7.85 32.93
N THR A 60 1.36 9.09 32.98
CA THR A 60 0.08 9.40 32.36
C THR A 60 0.12 9.17 30.86
N LEU A 61 -0.99 8.72 30.30
CA LEU A 61 -1.16 8.42 28.88
C LEU A 61 -0.75 9.58 27.96
N ILE A 62 -1.09 10.82 28.37
CA ILE A 62 -0.74 12.03 27.61
C ILE A 62 0.79 12.21 27.55
N LEU A 63 1.50 11.98 28.64
CA LEU A 63 2.96 12.14 28.67
C LEU A 63 3.67 11.06 27.87
N ARG A 64 3.16 9.83 27.92
CA ARG A 64 3.65 8.70 27.11
C ARG A 64 3.43 8.95 25.62
N TYR A 65 2.23 9.40 25.22
CA TYR A 65 1.94 9.79 23.84
C TYR A 65 2.88 10.92 23.37
N GLY A 66 3.04 11.98 24.19
CA GLY A 66 3.91 13.11 23.82
C GLY A 66 5.36 12.71 23.64
N ARG A 67 5.90 11.81 24.47
CA ARG A 67 7.26 11.27 24.30
C ARG A 67 7.41 10.43 23.05
N TRP A 68 6.45 9.52 22.82
CA TRP A 68 6.46 8.70 21.61
C TRP A 68 6.38 9.56 20.35
N LEU A 69 5.47 10.53 20.31
CA LEU A 69 5.35 11.43 19.16
C LEU A 69 6.62 12.27 18.95
N ALA A 70 7.24 12.75 20.02
CA ALA A 70 8.53 13.44 19.94
C ALA A 70 9.62 12.51 19.39
N GLY A 71 9.63 11.25 19.81
CA GLY A 71 10.50 10.20 19.27
C GLY A 71 10.30 9.99 17.78
N VAL A 72 9.05 9.85 17.33
CA VAL A 72 8.69 9.70 15.90
C VAL A 72 9.21 10.88 15.08
N VAL A 73 8.99 12.13 15.55
CA VAL A 73 9.44 13.34 14.85
C VAL A 73 10.96 13.47 14.81
N SER A 74 11.65 13.04 15.86
CA SER A 74 13.12 13.06 15.92
C SER A 74 13.80 11.86 15.24
N GLY A 75 13.03 10.87 14.77
CA GLY A 75 13.55 9.62 14.19
C GLY A 75 14.02 8.59 15.22
N ASN A 76 13.81 8.84 16.52
CA ASN A 76 14.09 7.89 17.58
C ASN A 76 12.82 7.10 17.94
N LEU A 77 12.61 5.99 17.25
CA LEU A 77 11.44 5.12 17.42
C LEU A 77 11.54 4.14 18.60
N GLY A 78 12.57 4.31 19.45
CA GLY A 78 12.83 3.42 20.56
C GLY A 78 13.50 2.10 20.16
N GLN A 79 13.47 1.13 21.08
CA GLN A 79 14.05 -0.19 20.90
C GLN A 79 12.98 -1.27 20.93
N SER A 80 13.11 -2.25 20.05
CA SER A 80 12.26 -3.44 20.04
C SER A 80 12.42 -4.21 21.34
N TYR A 81 11.35 -4.57 21.97
CA TYR A 81 11.35 -5.41 23.17
C TYR A 81 11.83 -6.84 22.87
N THR A 82 11.53 -7.33 21.68
CA THR A 82 11.86 -8.71 21.26
C THR A 82 13.30 -8.83 20.75
N TYR A 83 13.73 -7.87 19.93
CA TYR A 83 15.04 -7.96 19.24
C TYR A 83 16.15 -7.18 19.94
N GLY A 84 15.82 -6.26 20.86
CA GLY A 84 16.81 -5.42 21.56
C GLY A 84 17.59 -4.46 20.65
N VAL A 85 17.02 -4.13 19.47
CA VAL A 85 17.65 -3.24 18.47
C VAL A 85 16.75 -2.03 18.18
N PRO A 86 17.32 -0.93 17.64
CA PRO A 86 16.54 0.25 17.27
C PRO A 86 15.47 -0.08 16.22
N VAL A 87 14.22 0.31 16.50
CA VAL A 87 13.06 0.06 15.61
C VAL A 87 13.22 0.75 14.27
N ALA A 88 13.83 1.94 14.24
CA ALA A 88 14.09 2.67 12.98
C ALA A 88 14.91 1.83 11.98
N GLY A 89 15.93 1.12 12.45
CA GLY A 89 16.73 0.22 11.63
C GLY A 89 15.90 -0.93 11.05
N LEU A 90 15.07 -1.56 11.89
CA LEU A 90 14.18 -2.63 11.47
C LEU A 90 13.22 -2.15 10.37
N ILE A 91 12.61 -0.97 10.53
CA ILE A 91 11.68 -0.39 9.55
C ILE A 91 12.38 -0.11 8.22
N VAL A 92 13.55 0.52 8.24
CA VAL A 92 14.31 0.86 7.01
C VAL A 92 14.68 -0.40 6.22
N GLU A 93 15.19 -1.43 6.89
CA GLU A 93 15.53 -2.70 6.23
C GLU A 93 14.30 -3.36 5.59
N ARG A 94 13.18 -3.37 6.29
CA ARG A 94 11.93 -3.99 5.81
C ARG A 94 11.28 -3.19 4.70
N LEU A 95 11.36 -1.85 4.77
CA LEU A 95 10.87 -0.95 3.74
C LEU A 95 11.56 -1.17 2.40
N ALA A 96 12.85 -1.51 2.41
CA ALA A 96 13.61 -1.84 1.20
C ALA A 96 13.06 -3.06 0.44
N VAL A 97 12.15 -3.83 1.03
CA VAL A 97 11.45 -4.94 0.36
C VAL A 97 10.01 -4.57 0.06
N THR A 98 9.28 -4.03 1.04
CA THR A 98 7.86 -3.70 0.89
C THR A 98 7.61 -2.64 -0.18
N LEU A 99 8.44 -1.58 -0.24
CA LEU A 99 8.24 -0.49 -1.19
C LEU A 99 8.44 -0.93 -2.65
N PRO A 100 9.54 -1.61 -3.04
CA PRO A 100 9.69 -2.15 -4.38
C PRO A 100 8.58 -3.15 -4.75
N LEU A 101 8.16 -4.01 -3.81
CA LEU A 101 7.06 -4.94 -4.01
C LEU A 101 5.75 -4.21 -4.34
N ALA A 102 5.39 -3.19 -3.56
CA ALA A 102 4.20 -2.40 -3.78
C ALA A 102 4.24 -1.63 -5.12
N LEU A 103 5.40 -1.05 -5.46
CA LEU A 103 5.61 -0.36 -6.73
C LEU A 103 5.49 -1.32 -7.92
N MET A 104 6.11 -2.50 -7.85
CA MET A 104 5.97 -3.54 -8.88
C MET A 104 4.50 -3.96 -9.04
N ALA A 105 3.79 -4.18 -7.95
CA ALA A 105 2.38 -4.57 -7.97
C ALA A 105 1.49 -3.49 -8.62
N ILE A 106 1.70 -2.20 -8.29
CA ILE A 106 0.97 -1.08 -8.92
C ILE A 106 1.27 -1.02 -10.43
N VAL A 107 2.56 -1.05 -10.80
CA VAL A 107 2.95 -0.99 -12.21
C VAL A 107 2.33 -2.15 -13.00
N LEU A 108 2.40 -3.37 -12.47
CA LEU A 108 1.77 -4.54 -13.10
C LEU A 108 0.24 -4.40 -13.18
N SER A 109 -0.42 -3.93 -12.13
CA SER A 109 -1.87 -3.75 -12.14
C SER A 109 -2.31 -2.74 -13.20
N VAL A 110 -1.59 -1.62 -13.32
CA VAL A 110 -1.84 -0.60 -14.33
C VAL A 110 -1.55 -1.12 -15.74
N ALA A 111 -0.42 -1.80 -15.91
CA ALA A 111 -0.01 -2.37 -17.21
C ALA A 111 -1.00 -3.42 -17.74
N ILE A 112 -1.70 -4.14 -16.86
CA ILE A 112 -2.75 -5.09 -17.23
C ILE A 112 -4.07 -4.36 -17.44
N ALA A 113 -4.46 -3.52 -16.50
CA ALA A 113 -5.80 -2.95 -16.43
C ALA A 113 -6.08 -1.90 -17.52
N LEU A 114 -5.12 -1.02 -17.82
CA LEU A 114 -5.35 0.04 -18.80
C LEU A 114 -5.59 -0.53 -20.22
N PRO A 115 -4.73 -1.40 -20.76
CA PRO A 115 -4.98 -1.96 -22.08
C PRO A 115 -6.30 -2.75 -22.14
N LEU A 116 -6.58 -3.60 -21.13
CA LEU A 116 -7.82 -4.38 -21.09
C LEU A 116 -9.05 -3.48 -21.00
N GLY A 117 -9.03 -2.47 -20.12
CA GLY A 117 -10.15 -1.55 -19.93
C GLY A 117 -10.43 -0.70 -21.19
N VAL A 118 -9.38 -0.13 -21.79
CA VAL A 118 -9.49 0.68 -23.02
C VAL A 118 -9.97 -0.16 -24.20
N LEU A 119 -9.39 -1.35 -24.40
CA LEU A 119 -9.82 -2.25 -25.49
C LEU A 119 -11.26 -2.73 -25.31
N ALA A 120 -11.67 -3.04 -24.07
CA ALA A 120 -13.03 -3.45 -23.76
C ALA A 120 -14.06 -2.31 -23.95
N ALA A 121 -13.64 -1.06 -23.76
CA ALA A 121 -14.47 0.12 -24.02
C ALA A 121 -14.58 0.44 -25.52
N SER A 122 -13.48 0.34 -26.26
CA SER A 122 -13.40 0.70 -27.67
C SER A 122 -14.16 -0.25 -28.58
N ARG A 123 -14.31 -1.52 -28.20
CA ARG A 123 -14.99 -2.58 -28.97
C ARG A 123 -16.25 -3.02 -28.23
N ARG A 124 -17.32 -2.23 -28.37
CA ARG A 124 -18.61 -2.51 -27.70
C ARG A 124 -19.16 -3.91 -28.09
N GLY A 125 -19.42 -4.74 -27.04
CA GLY A 125 -20.06 -6.06 -27.23
C GLY A 125 -19.14 -7.15 -27.81
N GLY A 126 -17.83 -6.89 -28.01
CA GLY A 126 -16.90 -7.89 -28.55
C GLY A 126 -16.29 -8.80 -27.50
N VAL A 127 -15.50 -9.79 -27.95
CA VAL A 127 -14.80 -10.76 -27.12
C VAL A 127 -13.95 -10.08 -26.04
N PHE A 128 -13.32 -8.94 -26.34
CA PHE A 128 -12.53 -8.17 -25.37
C PHE A 128 -13.36 -7.65 -24.20
N ALA A 129 -14.62 -7.27 -24.43
CA ALA A 129 -15.51 -6.85 -23.34
C ALA A 129 -15.87 -8.02 -22.41
N VAL A 130 -16.05 -9.21 -22.97
CA VAL A 130 -16.30 -10.44 -22.20
C VAL A 130 -15.06 -10.82 -21.40
N ILE A 131 -13.89 -10.88 -22.04
CA ILE A 131 -12.61 -11.19 -21.38
C ILE A 131 -12.33 -10.23 -20.24
N ALA A 132 -12.46 -8.92 -20.45
CA ALA A 132 -12.22 -7.91 -19.41
C ALA A 132 -13.22 -8.06 -18.24
N THR A 133 -14.48 -8.40 -18.54
CA THR A 133 -15.49 -8.62 -17.49
C THR A 133 -15.20 -9.88 -16.69
N LEU A 134 -14.90 -11.00 -17.33
CA LEU A 134 -14.54 -12.25 -16.67
C LEU A 134 -13.24 -12.10 -15.85
N PHE A 135 -12.22 -11.50 -16.46
CA PHE A 135 -10.98 -11.19 -15.76
C PHE A 135 -11.24 -10.36 -14.50
N SER A 136 -12.00 -9.27 -14.61
CA SER A 136 -12.34 -8.40 -13.48
C SER A 136 -13.06 -9.17 -12.38
N GLN A 137 -14.07 -9.97 -12.73
CA GLN A 137 -14.87 -10.73 -11.75
C GLN A 137 -14.04 -11.79 -11.03
N ILE A 138 -13.25 -12.58 -11.78
CA ILE A 138 -12.41 -13.62 -11.21
C ILE A 138 -11.32 -12.99 -10.32
N SER A 139 -10.64 -11.95 -10.80
CA SER A 139 -9.55 -11.29 -10.06
C SER A 139 -10.01 -10.66 -8.76
N ILE A 140 -11.23 -10.11 -8.71
CA ILE A 140 -11.79 -9.52 -7.48
C ILE A 140 -12.28 -10.60 -6.50
N ALA A 141 -12.79 -11.71 -7.02
CA ALA A 141 -13.33 -12.79 -6.20
C ALA A 141 -12.24 -13.59 -5.45
N VAL A 142 -11.02 -13.61 -6.00
CA VAL A 142 -9.91 -14.43 -5.48
C VAL A 142 -9.01 -13.59 -4.57
N PRO A 143 -8.84 -13.96 -3.28
CA PRO A 143 -7.94 -13.25 -2.38
C PRO A 143 -6.47 -13.32 -2.84
N ALA A 144 -5.71 -12.22 -2.64
CA ALA A 144 -4.31 -12.15 -3.07
C ALA A 144 -3.42 -13.26 -2.49
N PHE A 145 -3.62 -13.63 -1.21
CA PHE A 145 -2.85 -14.71 -0.58
C PHE A 145 -3.14 -16.07 -1.23
N TRP A 146 -4.35 -16.30 -1.71
CA TRP A 146 -4.72 -17.54 -2.40
C TRP A 146 -4.06 -17.60 -3.78
N VAL A 147 -4.04 -16.48 -4.51
CA VAL A 147 -3.26 -16.35 -5.75
C VAL A 147 -1.77 -16.63 -5.48
N ALA A 148 -1.22 -16.09 -4.38
CA ALA A 148 0.15 -16.34 -3.96
C ALA A 148 0.45 -17.84 -3.81
N LEU A 149 -0.41 -18.58 -3.11
CA LEU A 149 -0.27 -20.04 -2.95
C LEU A 149 -0.35 -20.80 -4.29
N LEU A 150 -1.28 -20.42 -5.17
CA LEU A 150 -1.38 -21.03 -6.50
C LEU A 150 -0.14 -20.77 -7.35
N LEU A 151 0.44 -19.55 -7.29
CA LEU A 151 1.67 -19.23 -7.99
C LEU A 151 2.85 -20.07 -7.46
N ILE A 152 2.97 -20.26 -6.15
CA ILE A 152 3.99 -21.12 -5.54
C ILE A 152 3.83 -22.56 -6.05
N ILE A 153 2.62 -23.11 -5.98
CA ILE A 153 2.35 -24.49 -6.45
C ILE A 153 2.72 -24.62 -7.91
N LEU A 154 2.27 -23.70 -8.77
CA LEU A 154 2.50 -23.79 -10.20
C LEU A 154 3.98 -23.54 -10.56
N PHE A 155 4.54 -22.40 -10.19
CA PHE A 155 5.85 -21.98 -10.68
C PHE A 155 7.04 -22.53 -9.89
N SER A 156 6.84 -22.80 -8.60
CA SER A 156 7.90 -23.34 -7.77
C SER A 156 7.84 -24.88 -7.70
N THR A 157 6.67 -25.43 -7.31
CA THR A 157 6.56 -26.86 -7.03
C THR A 157 6.43 -27.70 -8.30
N MET A 158 5.56 -27.28 -9.25
CA MET A 158 5.29 -28.09 -10.45
C MET A 158 6.29 -27.81 -11.57
N LEU A 159 6.63 -26.56 -11.82
CA LEU A 159 7.50 -26.16 -12.93
C LEU A 159 8.97 -25.99 -12.53
N GLY A 160 9.28 -25.79 -11.24
CA GLY A 160 10.66 -25.59 -10.76
C GLY A 160 11.34 -24.34 -11.31
N LEU A 161 10.57 -23.33 -11.77
CA LEU A 161 11.09 -22.15 -12.47
C LEU A 161 11.47 -21.02 -11.50
N MET A 162 10.83 -20.94 -10.33
CA MET A 162 11.01 -19.87 -9.37
C MET A 162 11.09 -20.42 -7.93
N PRO A 163 11.80 -19.72 -7.02
CA PRO A 163 11.85 -20.12 -5.61
C PRO A 163 10.46 -19.93 -4.95
N ALA A 164 10.10 -20.84 -4.04
CA ALA A 164 8.81 -20.77 -3.32
C ALA A 164 8.67 -19.51 -2.44
N GLY A 165 9.80 -18.93 -2.03
CA GLY A 165 9.84 -17.73 -1.19
C GLY A 165 11.24 -17.39 -0.74
N GLY A 166 11.34 -16.42 0.18
CA GLY A 166 12.60 -15.83 0.61
C GLY A 166 13.05 -14.68 -0.26
N PHE A 167 13.99 -13.91 0.24
CA PHE A 167 14.58 -12.76 -0.45
C PHE A 167 16.09 -12.82 -0.32
N PRO A 168 16.83 -12.87 -1.44
CA PRO A 168 18.30 -13.04 -1.41
C PRO A 168 19.04 -11.80 -0.92
N GLY A 169 18.34 -10.67 -0.76
CA GLY A 169 18.91 -9.37 -0.46
C GLY A 169 19.37 -8.62 -1.72
N TRP A 170 19.41 -7.30 -1.62
CA TRP A 170 19.86 -6.42 -2.71
C TRP A 170 21.35 -6.61 -3.01
N GLY A 171 22.14 -7.07 -2.03
CA GLY A 171 23.57 -7.40 -2.18
C GLY A 171 23.84 -8.57 -3.11
N ALA A 172 22.87 -9.46 -3.34
CA ALA A 172 22.99 -10.56 -4.31
C ALA A 172 22.82 -10.09 -5.77
N GLY A 173 22.53 -8.82 -5.99
CA GLY A 173 22.31 -8.21 -7.29
C GLY A 173 20.84 -7.89 -7.57
N LEU A 174 20.63 -6.94 -8.50
CA LEU A 174 19.29 -6.43 -8.83
C LEU A 174 18.38 -7.52 -9.43
N LEU A 175 18.91 -8.34 -10.35
CA LEU A 175 18.09 -9.34 -11.04
C LEU A 175 17.58 -10.45 -10.10
N PRO A 176 18.40 -11.09 -9.25
CA PRO A 176 17.91 -12.07 -8.28
C PRO A 176 16.90 -11.47 -7.28
N ALA A 177 17.13 -10.22 -6.84
CA ALA A 177 16.23 -9.53 -5.94
C ALA A 177 14.85 -9.26 -6.58
N LEU A 178 14.83 -8.75 -7.82
CA LEU A 178 13.59 -8.54 -8.55
C LEU A 178 12.86 -9.85 -8.88
N GLN A 179 13.58 -10.90 -9.26
CA GLN A 179 12.98 -12.22 -9.51
C GLN A 179 12.24 -12.77 -8.29
N ALA A 180 12.80 -12.61 -7.08
CA ALA A 180 12.15 -13.01 -5.84
C ALA A 180 10.83 -12.24 -5.58
N LEU A 181 10.70 -11.03 -6.10
CA LEU A 181 9.52 -10.19 -5.94
C LEU A 181 8.46 -10.38 -7.05
N VAL A 182 8.76 -11.08 -8.16
CA VAL A 182 7.83 -11.22 -9.30
C VAL A 182 6.52 -11.92 -8.88
N MET A 183 6.60 -13.14 -8.32
CA MET A 183 5.39 -13.87 -7.91
C MET A 183 4.58 -13.11 -6.84
N PRO A 184 5.20 -12.58 -5.76
CA PRO A 184 4.53 -11.71 -4.80
C PRO A 184 3.85 -10.50 -5.44
N ALA A 185 4.54 -9.82 -6.37
CA ALA A 185 3.99 -8.66 -7.07
C ALA A 185 2.79 -9.03 -7.96
N VAL A 186 2.84 -10.15 -8.67
CA VAL A 186 1.71 -10.66 -9.46
C VAL A 186 0.53 -11.01 -8.56
N ALA A 187 0.76 -11.67 -7.42
CA ALA A 187 -0.30 -12.01 -6.47
C ALA A 187 -1.03 -10.78 -5.94
N LEU A 188 -0.30 -9.70 -5.65
CA LEU A 188 -0.87 -8.42 -5.23
C LEU A 188 -1.53 -7.66 -6.38
N ALA A 189 -0.96 -7.73 -7.58
CA ALA A 189 -1.41 -6.95 -8.73
C ALA A 189 -2.74 -7.46 -9.30
N LEU A 190 -2.99 -8.76 -9.32
CA LEU A 190 -4.14 -9.36 -10.01
C LEU A 190 -5.50 -8.85 -9.48
N PRO A 191 -5.80 -8.86 -8.16
CA PRO A 191 -7.05 -8.31 -7.65
C PRO A 191 -7.21 -6.82 -7.98
N GLN A 192 -6.12 -6.06 -7.88
CA GLN A 192 -6.11 -4.63 -8.18
C GLN A 192 -6.32 -4.36 -9.67
N ALA A 193 -5.69 -5.15 -10.54
CA ALA A 193 -5.90 -5.07 -11.98
C ALA A 193 -7.35 -5.35 -12.37
N GLY A 194 -8.03 -6.28 -11.70
CA GLY A 194 -9.44 -6.56 -11.90
C GLY A 194 -10.34 -5.35 -11.63
N VAL A 195 -10.15 -4.70 -10.49
CA VAL A 195 -10.88 -3.49 -10.11
C VAL A 195 -10.58 -2.35 -11.09
N LEU A 196 -9.29 -2.10 -11.35
CA LEU A 196 -8.85 -1.01 -12.21
C LEU A 196 -9.30 -1.19 -13.66
N THR A 197 -9.35 -2.43 -14.18
CA THR A 197 -9.90 -2.73 -15.52
C THR A 197 -11.35 -2.28 -15.64
N ARG A 198 -12.17 -2.53 -14.63
CA ARG A 198 -13.59 -2.11 -14.63
C ARG A 198 -13.71 -0.60 -14.59
N VAL A 199 -12.92 0.07 -13.74
CA VAL A 199 -12.93 1.53 -13.63
C VAL A 199 -12.42 2.17 -14.93
N ALA A 200 -11.33 1.67 -15.49
CA ALA A 200 -10.78 2.17 -16.75
C ALA A 200 -11.79 2.03 -17.90
N ARG A 201 -12.47 0.88 -17.98
CA ARG A 201 -13.54 0.69 -18.98
C ARG A 201 -14.68 1.68 -18.81
N SER A 202 -15.20 1.87 -17.60
CA SER A 202 -16.28 2.83 -17.33
C SER A 202 -15.86 4.25 -17.65
N ALA A 203 -14.69 4.69 -17.18
CA ALA A 203 -14.18 6.03 -17.41
C ALA A 203 -14.01 6.33 -18.93
N VAL A 204 -13.47 5.37 -19.69
CA VAL A 204 -13.33 5.52 -21.14
C VAL A 204 -14.69 5.58 -21.82
N LEU A 205 -15.65 4.73 -21.45
CA LEU A 205 -17.01 4.74 -22.01
C LEU A 205 -17.72 6.07 -21.73
N GLU A 206 -17.68 6.59 -20.52
CA GLU A 206 -18.26 7.88 -20.15
C GLU A 206 -17.64 9.01 -20.95
N THR A 207 -16.32 9.08 -21.00
CA THR A 207 -15.56 10.12 -21.73
C THR A 207 -15.83 10.05 -23.24
N MET A 208 -16.10 8.88 -23.82
CA MET A 208 -16.46 8.73 -25.23
C MET A 208 -17.83 9.36 -25.58
N HIS A 209 -18.69 9.59 -24.59
CA HIS A 209 -20.01 10.20 -24.81
C HIS A 209 -20.00 11.73 -24.60
N GLU A 210 -18.91 12.29 -24.13
CA GLU A 210 -18.74 13.74 -23.95
C GLU A 210 -18.77 14.50 -25.28
N ASP A 211 -19.25 15.74 -25.25
CA ASP A 211 -19.45 16.57 -26.44
C ASP A 211 -18.15 16.88 -27.20
N PHE A 212 -17.01 16.99 -26.50
CA PHE A 212 -15.73 17.19 -27.17
C PHE A 212 -15.31 15.96 -28.01
N ALA A 213 -15.63 14.74 -27.55
CA ALA A 213 -15.34 13.52 -28.31
C ALA A 213 -16.23 13.45 -29.56
N ARG A 214 -17.52 13.79 -29.43
CA ARG A 214 -18.44 13.88 -30.58
C ARG A 214 -18.03 14.94 -31.59
N THR A 215 -17.61 16.11 -31.10
CA THR A 215 -17.09 17.20 -31.95
C THR A 215 -15.84 16.79 -32.71
N ALA A 216 -14.92 16.03 -32.07
CA ALA A 216 -13.73 15.51 -32.73
C ALA A 216 -14.07 14.55 -33.88
N VAL A 217 -15.07 13.68 -33.69
CA VAL A 217 -15.60 12.81 -34.77
C VAL A 217 -16.21 13.62 -35.88
N ALA A 218 -17.02 14.65 -35.54
CA ALA A 218 -17.67 15.51 -36.54
C ALA A 218 -16.66 16.31 -37.39
N LYS A 219 -15.47 16.61 -36.83
CA LYS A 219 -14.34 17.21 -37.54
C LYS A 219 -13.54 16.23 -38.42
N GLY A 220 -14.00 14.97 -38.55
CA GLY A 220 -13.38 13.96 -39.41
C GLY A 220 -12.23 13.17 -38.81
N LEU A 221 -11.97 13.28 -37.51
CA LEU A 221 -10.96 12.45 -36.84
C LEU A 221 -11.40 10.99 -36.82
N SER A 222 -10.46 10.07 -37.06
CA SER A 222 -10.73 8.64 -36.95
C SER A 222 -11.07 8.25 -35.49
N ARG A 223 -11.90 7.24 -35.28
CA ARG A 223 -12.28 6.73 -33.96
C ARG A 223 -11.07 6.41 -33.08
N SER A 224 -10.00 5.85 -33.66
CA SER A 224 -8.76 5.56 -32.95
C SER A 224 -8.04 6.85 -32.53
N ALA A 225 -7.99 7.87 -33.40
CA ALA A 225 -7.39 9.16 -33.04
C ALA A 225 -8.16 9.86 -31.91
N VAL A 226 -9.50 9.81 -31.97
CA VAL A 226 -10.35 10.36 -30.90
C VAL A 226 -10.10 9.61 -29.58
N LEU A 227 -10.05 8.27 -29.62
CA LEU A 227 -9.80 7.44 -28.44
C LEU A 227 -8.47 7.82 -27.76
N TRP A 228 -7.36 7.76 -28.48
CA TRP A 228 -6.03 7.91 -27.88
C TRP A 228 -5.63 9.36 -27.61
N ARG A 229 -6.10 10.33 -28.39
CA ARG A 229 -5.73 11.75 -28.25
C ARG A 229 -6.67 12.56 -27.36
N HIS A 230 -7.94 12.15 -27.28
CA HIS A 230 -8.96 12.93 -26.58
C HIS A 230 -9.60 12.17 -25.41
N VAL A 231 -9.97 10.90 -25.61
CA VAL A 231 -10.73 10.15 -24.60
C VAL A 231 -9.82 9.63 -23.50
N VAL A 232 -8.77 8.87 -23.85
CA VAL A 232 -7.90 8.23 -22.84
C VAL A 232 -7.24 9.25 -21.91
N PRO A 233 -6.67 10.37 -22.38
CA PRO A 233 -6.08 11.36 -21.49
C PRO A 233 -7.07 11.96 -20.49
N ASN A 234 -8.31 12.19 -20.87
CA ASN A 234 -9.33 12.70 -19.97
C ASN A 234 -9.90 11.63 -19.03
N ALA A 235 -9.95 10.38 -19.48
CA ALA A 235 -10.33 9.24 -18.65
C ALA A 235 -9.29 8.86 -17.58
N LEU A 236 -8.05 9.37 -17.69
CA LEU A 236 -7.00 9.12 -16.67
C LEU A 236 -7.31 9.71 -15.31
N ILE A 237 -8.09 10.80 -15.23
CA ILE A 237 -8.40 11.47 -13.95
C ILE A 237 -9.07 10.51 -12.95
N PRO A 238 -10.23 9.87 -13.25
CA PRO A 238 -10.83 8.90 -12.34
C PRO A 238 -9.97 7.64 -12.14
N ILE A 239 -9.15 7.26 -13.12
CA ILE A 239 -8.24 6.12 -13.01
C ILE A 239 -7.14 6.41 -11.98
N LEU A 240 -6.55 7.60 -11.99
CA LEU A 240 -5.54 8.01 -11.01
C LEU A 240 -6.09 8.06 -9.58
N THR A 241 -7.34 8.54 -9.41
CA THR A 241 -8.04 8.45 -8.12
C THR A 241 -8.04 7.02 -7.61
N MET A 242 -8.41 6.09 -8.49
CA MET A 242 -8.53 4.69 -8.13
C MET A 242 -7.18 4.06 -7.81
N ILE A 243 -6.10 4.44 -8.51
CA ILE A 243 -4.74 3.97 -8.21
C ILE A 243 -4.34 4.38 -6.79
N GLY A 244 -4.64 5.61 -6.38
CA GLY A 244 -4.37 6.08 -5.00
C GLY A 244 -5.13 5.27 -3.95
N LEU A 245 -6.42 5.04 -4.16
CA LEU A 245 -7.23 4.20 -3.28
C LEU A 245 -6.72 2.75 -3.21
N GLN A 246 -6.32 2.20 -4.36
CA GLN A 246 -5.80 0.83 -4.44
C GLN A 246 -4.48 0.65 -3.70
N PHE A 247 -3.67 1.71 -3.56
CA PHE A 247 -2.44 1.63 -2.79
C PHE A 247 -2.71 1.20 -1.34
N THR A 248 -3.79 1.68 -0.73
CA THR A 248 -4.20 1.27 0.61
C THR A 248 -4.46 -0.24 0.68
N PHE A 249 -5.16 -0.80 -0.30
CA PHE A 249 -5.42 -2.24 -0.37
C PHE A 249 -4.16 -3.06 -0.67
N LEU A 250 -3.22 -2.50 -1.45
CA LEU A 250 -1.92 -3.13 -1.70
C LEU A 250 -1.10 -3.24 -0.42
N VAL A 251 -1.04 -2.18 0.38
CA VAL A 251 -0.33 -2.18 1.67
C VAL A 251 -0.94 -3.22 2.62
N ALA A 252 -2.27 -3.26 2.71
CA ALA A 252 -2.95 -4.27 3.53
C ALA A 252 -2.71 -5.71 3.01
N GLY A 253 -2.77 -5.90 1.70
CA GLY A 253 -2.50 -7.19 1.05
C GLY A 253 -1.06 -7.64 1.17
N ALA A 254 -0.11 -6.71 1.17
CA ALA A 254 1.32 -6.99 1.33
C ALA A 254 1.62 -7.73 2.63
N VAL A 255 0.91 -7.43 3.72
CA VAL A 255 1.06 -8.11 5.02
C VAL A 255 0.93 -9.63 4.86
N LEU A 256 -0.12 -10.08 4.18
CA LEU A 256 -0.36 -11.52 3.98
C LEU A 256 0.57 -12.12 2.93
N VAL A 257 0.80 -11.42 1.82
CA VAL A 257 1.64 -11.92 0.71
C VAL A 257 3.11 -12.02 1.14
N GLU A 258 3.64 -11.03 1.86
CA GLU A 258 5.00 -11.09 2.42
C GLU A 258 5.17 -12.29 3.38
N ASN A 259 4.13 -12.59 4.16
CA ASN A 259 4.17 -13.73 5.06
C ASN A 259 4.13 -15.07 4.30
N VAL A 260 3.30 -15.20 3.27
CA VAL A 260 3.21 -16.41 2.42
C VAL A 260 4.53 -16.70 1.71
N PHE A 261 5.18 -15.66 1.15
CA PHE A 261 6.45 -15.78 0.45
C PHE A 261 7.68 -15.67 1.36
N TYR A 262 7.51 -15.57 2.69
CA TYR A 262 8.61 -15.39 3.65
C TYR A 262 9.54 -14.20 3.31
N LEU A 263 8.97 -13.13 2.75
CA LEU A 263 9.75 -11.92 2.45
C LEU A 263 10.03 -11.13 3.74
N PRO A 264 11.25 -10.58 3.91
CA PRO A 264 11.58 -9.74 5.04
C PRO A 264 11.03 -8.31 4.84
N GLY A 265 9.71 -8.15 4.78
CA GLY A 265 9.04 -6.87 4.61
C GLY A 265 8.38 -6.35 5.88
N LEU A 266 7.81 -5.13 5.81
CA LEU A 266 7.11 -4.45 6.91
C LEU A 266 5.86 -5.19 7.36
N GLY A 267 5.12 -5.79 6.42
CA GLY A 267 3.90 -6.54 6.75
C GLY A 267 4.21 -7.79 7.57
N ARG A 268 5.28 -8.49 7.22
CA ARG A 268 5.75 -9.62 8.02
C ARG A 268 6.27 -9.18 9.37
N LEU A 269 6.99 -8.06 9.45
CA LEU A 269 7.43 -7.48 10.72
C LEU A 269 6.23 -7.14 11.62
N ALA A 270 5.16 -6.56 11.06
CA ALA A 270 3.94 -6.28 11.82
C ALA A 270 3.30 -7.55 12.42
N LEU A 271 3.19 -8.62 11.62
CA LEU A 271 2.65 -9.90 12.13
C LEU A 271 3.55 -10.53 13.19
N GLN A 272 4.86 -10.47 13.02
CA GLN A 272 5.82 -10.93 14.01
C GLN A 272 5.72 -10.13 15.32
N ALA A 273 5.70 -8.80 15.23
CA ALA A 273 5.54 -7.91 16.38
C ALA A 273 4.21 -8.18 17.11
N LEU A 274 3.12 -8.40 16.37
CA LEU A 274 1.82 -8.76 16.96
C LEU A 274 1.89 -10.10 17.72
N SER A 275 2.47 -11.15 17.12
CA SER A 275 2.56 -12.47 17.73
C SER A 275 3.51 -12.49 18.93
N GLN A 276 4.55 -11.67 18.91
CA GLN A 276 5.53 -11.51 20.00
C GLN A 276 5.14 -10.43 21.01
N ARG A 277 4.01 -9.74 20.77
CA ARG A 277 3.53 -8.61 21.60
C ARG A 277 4.56 -7.48 21.76
N ASP A 278 5.35 -7.25 20.73
CA ASP A 278 6.28 -6.12 20.67
C ASP A 278 5.51 -4.85 20.31
N VAL A 279 4.96 -4.21 21.34
CA VAL A 279 4.04 -3.07 21.19
C VAL A 279 4.72 -1.90 20.49
N ILE A 280 5.98 -1.60 20.77
CA ILE A 280 6.73 -0.48 20.16
C ILE A 280 6.85 -0.73 18.65
N VAL A 281 7.37 -1.89 18.24
CA VAL A 281 7.51 -2.23 16.82
C VAL A 281 6.15 -2.19 16.12
N MET A 282 5.11 -2.78 16.75
CA MET A 282 3.77 -2.82 16.16
C MET A 282 3.21 -1.41 15.96
N GLN A 283 3.32 -0.54 16.96
CA GLN A 283 2.84 0.83 16.95
C GLN A 283 3.51 1.65 15.84
N ASP A 284 4.83 1.57 15.73
CA ASP A 284 5.58 2.32 14.76
C ASP A 284 5.40 1.80 13.33
N VAL A 285 5.31 0.49 13.12
CA VAL A 285 5.03 -0.10 11.81
C VAL A 285 3.63 0.28 11.33
N VAL A 286 2.61 0.24 12.20
CA VAL A 286 1.24 0.66 11.85
C VAL A 286 1.18 2.14 11.52
N LEU A 287 1.87 2.99 12.30
CA LEU A 287 1.99 4.41 12.01
C LEU A 287 2.68 4.65 10.66
N PHE A 288 3.73 3.89 10.37
CA PHE A 288 4.45 3.98 9.11
C PHE A 288 3.56 3.60 7.91
N PHE A 289 2.79 2.52 8.02
CA PHE A 289 1.83 2.14 6.98
C PHE A 289 0.76 3.22 6.77
N ALA A 290 0.20 3.75 7.86
CA ALA A 290 -0.77 4.84 7.76
C ALA A 290 -0.14 6.09 7.11
N GLY A 291 1.06 6.46 7.51
CA GLY A 291 1.82 7.56 6.92
C GLY A 291 2.07 7.36 5.43
N LEU A 292 2.49 6.16 5.03
CA LEU A 292 2.73 5.82 3.63
C LEU A 292 1.45 5.98 2.78
N VAL A 293 0.31 5.48 3.28
CA VAL A 293 -0.99 5.64 2.60
C VAL A 293 -1.37 7.11 2.48
N ILE A 294 -1.21 7.89 3.54
CA ILE A 294 -1.54 9.33 3.56
C ILE A 294 -0.64 10.09 2.57
N VAL A 295 0.66 9.79 2.54
CA VAL A 295 1.62 10.41 1.59
C VAL A 295 1.27 10.06 0.15
N VAL A 296 0.94 8.81 -0.16
CA VAL A 296 0.54 8.41 -1.51
C VAL A 296 -0.75 9.10 -1.94
N ASN A 297 -1.76 9.17 -1.08
CA ASN A 297 -2.97 9.93 -1.37
C ASN A 297 -2.69 11.42 -1.61
N PHE A 298 -1.78 12.01 -0.84
CA PHE A 298 -1.34 13.38 -1.06
C PHE A 298 -0.64 13.56 -2.43
N ILE A 299 0.21 12.60 -2.84
CA ILE A 299 0.85 12.62 -4.17
C ILE A 299 -0.19 12.52 -5.28
N VAL A 300 -1.20 11.66 -5.12
CA VAL A 300 -2.32 11.56 -6.07
C VAL A 300 -3.09 12.87 -6.15
N ASP A 301 -3.36 13.49 -5.02
CA ASP A 301 -3.99 14.80 -4.95
C ASP A 301 -3.18 15.90 -5.66
N LEU A 302 -1.87 15.88 -5.55
CA LEU A 302 -0.98 16.77 -6.31
C LEU A 302 -1.00 16.47 -7.81
N SER A 303 -1.14 15.20 -8.19
CA SER A 303 -1.22 14.79 -9.58
C SER A 303 -2.44 15.37 -10.29
N TYR A 304 -3.57 15.56 -9.58
CA TYR A 304 -4.73 16.27 -10.14
C TYR A 304 -4.42 17.72 -10.52
N LEU A 305 -3.66 18.42 -9.67
CA LEU A 305 -3.25 19.80 -9.98
C LEU A 305 -2.36 19.89 -11.22
N ALA A 306 -1.62 18.82 -11.52
CA ALA A 306 -0.78 18.73 -12.70
C ALA A 306 -1.60 18.42 -13.98
N ILE A 307 -2.61 17.55 -13.87
CA ILE A 307 -3.36 16.99 -15.00
C ILE A 307 -4.60 17.83 -15.34
N ASP A 308 -5.30 18.39 -14.34
CA ASP A 308 -6.50 19.19 -14.56
C ASP A 308 -6.22 20.72 -14.49
N PRO A 309 -6.14 21.41 -15.66
CA PRO A 309 -5.94 22.86 -15.68
C PRO A 309 -7.09 23.66 -15.04
N ARG A 310 -8.29 23.06 -14.92
CA ARG A 310 -9.46 23.73 -14.33
C ARG A 310 -9.28 23.93 -12.83
N MET A 311 -8.65 22.97 -12.17
CA MET A 311 -8.31 23.06 -10.75
C MET A 311 -7.30 24.16 -10.43
N ARG A 312 -6.46 24.56 -11.40
CA ARG A 312 -5.50 25.67 -11.25
C ARG A 312 -6.16 27.04 -11.24
N LYS A 313 -7.35 27.18 -11.88
CA LYS A 313 -8.07 28.46 -11.98
C LYS A 313 -9.01 28.71 -10.81
N ALA A 314 -9.39 27.65 -10.09
CA ALA A 314 -10.28 27.74 -8.92
C ALA A 314 -9.52 27.92 -7.58
N ALA A 315 -8.20 27.96 -7.61
CA ALA A 315 -7.28 28.17 -6.50
C ALA A 315 -6.62 29.54 -6.54
#